data_87b3058f7afe4ddb8fd5d1e817ce8705
#
_entry.id   87b3058f7afe4ddb8fd5d1e817ce8705
#
_cell.length_a   1.000
_cell.length_b   1.000
_cell.length_c   1.000
_cell.angle_alpha   90.00
_cell.angle_beta   90.00
_cell.angle_gamma   90.00
#
_symmetry.space_group_name_H-M   'P 1'
#
loop_
_entity.id
_entity.type
_entity.pdbx_description
1 polymer ?
#
loop_
_entity_poly.entity_id
_entity_poly.type
_entity_poly.pdbx_seq_one_letter_code
_entity_poly.pdbx_strand_id
1 'polypeptide(L)'
;MNTAMTALLAGACALALALPASAQSAFPDKPVRIVVPFAAGGVTDAMLRLLQEPVGRSLGQPVIIDNRPGAAGMIAARLAADAAPDGYTVLVVNTGLIAITPFVQKSAGIDPQRRFAPVAVLSSAPSVLLVHPSVPVADLRQFLDYAKANPGKLEYAVVGKGAYGDVATSLFQKQAGVRMLPVPYQGNAQTTAALLSGEVKVQLTILSGPMNDYLKNGRIKALGVATAGPSALVPGVPPIADVLPGFDAVVYTGLVAPARTPPAVLDKLGHAFTTALSDPALRKQLKAMGMEAAPLDGKAYGARIVREIGAFAPAIKELETE
;
A
#
# COMPACT_ATOMS: atom_id res chain seq x y z
N MET A 1 61.72 34.25 -33.16
CA MET A 1 61.51 33.03 -32.36
C MET A 1 60.31 33.26 -31.49
N ASN A 2 59.27 32.49 -31.72
CA ASN A 2 58.19 32.12 -30.79
C ASN A 2 56.76 32.64 -30.90
N THR A 3 56.35 33.24 -31.98
CA THR A 3 54.92 33.49 -32.25
C THR A 3 54.19 32.23 -32.77
N ALA A 4 54.87 31.33 -33.48
CA ALA A 4 54.32 30.11 -34.02
C ALA A 4 54.11 29.04 -32.95
N MET A 5 54.96 28.99 -31.90
CA MET A 5 54.92 28.00 -30.84
C MET A 5 53.80 28.30 -29.80
N THR A 6 53.48 29.60 -29.61
CA THR A 6 52.38 30.04 -28.76
C THR A 6 51.00 29.75 -29.40
N ALA A 7 50.91 29.84 -30.73
CA ALA A 7 49.70 29.52 -31.47
C ALA A 7 49.36 27.99 -31.46
N LEU A 8 50.40 27.14 -31.48
CA LEU A 8 50.22 25.67 -31.39
C LEU A 8 49.80 25.22 -30.01
N LEU A 9 50.28 25.84 -28.94
CA LEU A 9 49.87 25.52 -27.57
C LEU A 9 48.44 26.00 -27.27
N ALA A 10 48.01 27.14 -27.82
CA ALA A 10 46.64 27.63 -27.67
C ALA A 10 45.62 26.76 -28.43
N GLY A 11 46.00 26.20 -29.58
CA GLY A 11 45.17 25.28 -30.36
C GLY A 11 44.99 23.91 -29.67
N ALA A 12 46.01 23.41 -29.00
CA ALA A 12 45.97 22.14 -28.26
C ALA A 12 45.11 22.22 -26.96
N CYS A 13 45.09 23.36 -26.26
CA CYS A 13 44.23 23.60 -25.12
C CYS A 13 42.74 23.74 -25.48
N ALA A 14 42.41 24.30 -26.66
CA ALA A 14 41.03 24.43 -27.12
C ALA A 14 40.41 23.07 -27.55
N LEU A 15 41.23 22.12 -28.02
CA LEU A 15 40.73 20.78 -28.38
C LEU A 15 40.52 19.86 -27.17
N ALA A 16 41.18 20.13 -26.04
CA ALA A 16 41.05 19.31 -24.80
C ALA A 16 39.76 19.63 -24.03
N LEU A 17 39.02 20.70 -24.32
CA LEU A 17 37.76 21.07 -23.66
C LEU A 17 36.51 20.58 -24.36
N ALA A 18 36.62 19.91 -25.50
CA ALA A 18 35.52 19.23 -26.17
C ALA A 18 35.39 17.77 -25.66
N LEU A 19 35.31 17.59 -24.31
CA LEU A 19 34.76 16.35 -23.77
C LEU A 19 33.31 16.26 -24.25
N PRO A 20 32.91 15.17 -24.95
CA PRO A 20 31.52 15.00 -25.28
C PRO A 20 30.77 15.05 -23.93
N ALA A 21 29.91 16.04 -23.74
CA ALA A 21 28.89 15.98 -22.75
C ALA A 21 28.20 14.63 -23.02
N SER A 22 28.47 13.61 -22.22
CA SER A 22 27.75 12.35 -22.25
C SER A 22 26.30 12.78 -22.24
N ALA A 23 25.62 12.72 -23.37
CA ALA A 23 24.20 12.90 -23.46
C ALA A 23 23.63 11.81 -22.53
N GLN A 24 23.32 12.20 -21.31
CA GLN A 24 22.69 11.33 -20.34
C GLN A 24 21.42 10.85 -21.03
N SER A 25 21.42 9.58 -21.50
CA SER A 25 20.29 9.03 -22.22
C SER A 25 19.03 9.33 -21.44
N ALA A 26 18.03 9.90 -22.09
CA ALA A 26 16.83 10.35 -21.39
C ALA A 26 16.20 9.11 -20.74
N PHE A 27 16.14 9.06 -19.41
CA PHE A 27 15.43 8.02 -18.68
C PHE A 27 13.99 7.84 -19.20
N PRO A 28 13.48 6.58 -19.38
CA PRO A 28 14.20 5.33 -19.37
C PRO A 28 14.73 4.96 -20.78
N ASP A 29 15.91 4.34 -20.87
CA ASP A 29 16.52 3.79 -22.09
C ASP A 29 16.55 2.25 -22.08
N LYS A 30 16.09 1.64 -20.99
CA LYS A 30 16.00 0.19 -20.78
C LYS A 30 14.74 -0.17 -19.96
N PRO A 31 14.35 -1.45 -19.86
CA PRO A 31 13.17 -1.87 -19.11
C PRO A 31 13.20 -1.42 -17.65
N VAL A 32 12.02 -1.01 -17.13
CA VAL A 32 11.79 -0.68 -15.72
C VAL A 32 11.28 -1.91 -14.99
N ARG A 33 11.95 -2.31 -13.91
CA ARG A 33 11.59 -3.45 -13.08
C ARG A 33 10.75 -3.01 -11.87
N ILE A 34 9.57 -3.62 -11.72
CA ILE A 34 8.72 -3.48 -10.54
C ILE A 34 8.91 -4.72 -9.67
N VAL A 35 9.53 -4.54 -8.51
CA VAL A 35 9.67 -5.58 -7.49
C VAL A 35 8.36 -5.68 -6.72
N VAL A 36 7.78 -6.88 -6.64
CA VAL A 36 6.47 -7.15 -6.04
C VAL A 36 6.66 -8.07 -4.84
N PRO A 37 6.34 -7.63 -3.60
CA PRO A 37 6.54 -8.39 -2.37
C PRO A 37 5.53 -9.52 -2.15
N PHE A 38 4.69 -9.79 -3.14
CA PHE A 38 3.60 -10.77 -3.09
C PHE A 38 3.77 -11.85 -4.15
N ALA A 39 3.15 -13.01 -3.92
CA ALA A 39 3.14 -14.10 -4.88
C ALA A 39 2.46 -13.68 -6.19
N ALA A 40 2.94 -14.26 -7.30
CA ALA A 40 2.29 -14.12 -8.60
C ALA A 40 0.86 -14.66 -8.57
N GLY A 41 -0.04 -14.05 -9.35
CA GLY A 41 -1.46 -14.40 -9.41
C GLY A 41 -2.31 -13.78 -8.28
N GLY A 42 -1.69 -13.10 -7.32
CA GLY A 42 -2.41 -12.31 -6.31
C GLY A 42 -3.01 -11.03 -6.88
N VAL A 43 -3.89 -10.39 -6.10
CA VAL A 43 -4.63 -9.17 -6.52
C VAL A 43 -3.70 -8.02 -6.92
N THR A 44 -2.60 -7.82 -6.20
CA THR A 44 -1.61 -6.79 -6.53
C THR A 44 -0.86 -7.13 -7.82
N ASP A 45 -0.49 -8.40 -8.04
CA ASP A 45 0.15 -8.86 -9.28
C ASP A 45 -0.79 -8.66 -10.47
N ALA A 46 -2.05 -9.05 -10.34
CA ALA A 46 -3.06 -8.85 -11.39
C ALA A 46 -3.25 -7.37 -11.73
N MET A 47 -3.33 -6.48 -10.73
CA MET A 47 -3.39 -5.04 -10.94
C MET A 47 -2.19 -4.52 -11.73
N LEU A 48 -0.97 -4.95 -11.35
CA LEU A 48 0.25 -4.50 -12.03
C LEU A 48 0.32 -5.00 -13.47
N ARG A 49 -0.15 -6.23 -13.74
CA ARG A 49 -0.23 -6.77 -15.11
C ARG A 49 -1.21 -5.99 -15.97
N LEU A 50 -2.32 -5.48 -15.43
CA LEU A 50 -3.21 -4.57 -16.13
C LEU A 50 -2.54 -3.23 -16.46
N LEU A 51 -1.67 -2.73 -15.59
CA LEU A 51 -0.95 -1.47 -15.78
C LEU A 51 0.31 -1.62 -16.63
N GLN A 52 0.84 -2.83 -16.79
CA GLN A 52 2.14 -3.12 -17.40
C GLN A 52 2.28 -2.53 -18.81
N GLU A 53 1.32 -2.82 -19.68
CA GLU A 53 1.35 -2.36 -21.07
C GLU A 53 1.08 -0.84 -21.20
N PRO A 54 0.03 -0.26 -20.59
CA PRO A 54 -0.21 1.18 -20.66
C PRO A 54 0.96 2.02 -20.12
N VAL A 55 1.56 1.59 -19.00
CA VAL A 55 2.73 2.26 -18.42
C VAL A 55 3.95 2.09 -19.32
N GLY A 56 4.17 0.91 -19.87
CA GLY A 56 5.26 0.66 -20.83
C GLY A 56 5.17 1.54 -22.06
N ARG A 57 3.97 1.73 -22.62
CA ARG A 57 3.76 2.67 -23.74
C ARG A 57 4.07 4.12 -23.34
N SER A 58 3.64 4.53 -22.14
CA SER A 58 3.91 5.91 -21.64
C SER A 58 5.40 6.16 -21.39
N LEU A 59 6.12 5.16 -20.91
CA LEU A 59 7.57 5.26 -20.64
C LEU A 59 8.42 5.10 -21.91
N GLY A 60 7.89 4.48 -22.97
CA GLY A 60 8.65 4.08 -24.16
C GLY A 60 9.56 2.87 -23.93
N GLN A 61 9.41 2.17 -22.81
CA GLN A 61 10.22 1.02 -22.42
C GLN A 61 9.35 -0.06 -21.74
N PRO A 62 9.66 -1.33 -21.89
CA PRO A 62 8.93 -2.41 -21.21
C PRO A 62 8.97 -2.26 -19.69
N VAL A 63 7.86 -2.63 -19.04
CA VAL A 63 7.79 -2.80 -17.59
C VAL A 63 7.87 -4.29 -17.26
N ILE A 64 8.74 -4.68 -16.32
CA ILE A 64 8.94 -6.07 -15.90
C ILE A 64 8.42 -6.24 -14.49
N ILE A 65 7.53 -7.19 -14.26
CA ILE A 65 7.00 -7.53 -12.93
C ILE A 65 7.87 -8.67 -12.37
N ASP A 66 8.52 -8.41 -11.23
CA ASP A 66 9.42 -9.34 -10.54
C ASP A 66 8.87 -9.67 -9.13
N ASN A 67 8.17 -10.79 -9.00
CA ASN A 67 7.59 -11.23 -7.74
C ASN A 67 8.67 -11.81 -6.80
N ARG A 68 8.82 -11.20 -5.61
CA ARG A 68 9.80 -11.57 -4.57
C ARG A 68 9.10 -11.68 -3.21
N PRO A 69 8.23 -12.69 -3.02
CA PRO A 69 7.53 -12.87 -1.75
C PRO A 69 8.48 -13.34 -0.64
N GLY A 70 8.05 -13.17 0.61
CA GLY A 70 8.72 -13.67 1.79
C GLY A 70 8.99 -12.62 2.86
N ALA A 71 9.11 -13.07 4.12
CA ALA A 71 9.33 -12.24 5.31
C ALA A 71 8.40 -11.01 5.38
N ALA A 72 7.09 -11.22 5.19
CA ALA A 72 6.07 -10.16 5.14
C ALA A 72 6.42 -9.03 4.14
N GLY A 73 7.12 -9.34 3.04
CA GLY A 73 7.55 -8.39 2.00
C GLY A 73 8.92 -7.76 2.24
N MET A 74 9.57 -8.04 3.36
CA MET A 74 10.87 -7.43 3.70
C MET A 74 12.02 -7.89 2.80
N ILE A 75 11.92 -9.07 2.15
CA ILE A 75 12.90 -9.52 1.14
C ILE A 75 12.87 -8.56 -0.06
N ALA A 76 11.70 -8.29 -0.59
CA ALA A 76 11.51 -7.35 -1.70
C ALA A 76 11.91 -5.92 -1.34
N ALA A 77 11.54 -5.48 -0.12
CA ALA A 77 11.90 -4.17 0.39
C ALA A 77 13.42 -3.97 0.48
N ARG A 78 14.15 -4.96 0.98
CA ARG A 78 15.63 -4.91 1.04
C ARG A 78 16.24 -4.88 -0.35
N LEU A 79 15.79 -5.77 -1.25
CA LEU A 79 16.27 -5.79 -2.63
C LEU A 79 16.11 -4.42 -3.32
N ALA A 80 14.94 -3.79 -3.16
CA ALA A 80 14.69 -2.49 -3.76
C ALA A 80 15.47 -1.36 -3.06
N ALA A 81 15.59 -1.39 -1.72
CA ALA A 81 16.34 -0.39 -0.97
C ALA A 81 17.85 -0.37 -1.30
N ASP A 82 18.41 -1.52 -1.68
CA ASP A 82 19.82 -1.69 -2.02
C ASP A 82 20.08 -1.55 -3.54
N ALA A 83 19.03 -1.36 -4.35
CA ALA A 83 19.18 -1.13 -5.78
C ALA A 83 19.77 0.25 -6.10
N ALA A 84 20.32 0.39 -7.32
CA ALA A 84 20.79 1.68 -7.82
C ALA A 84 19.65 2.71 -7.83
N PRO A 85 19.89 3.96 -7.38
CA PRO A 85 18.88 5.02 -7.36
C PRO A 85 18.71 5.68 -8.72
N ASP A 86 18.55 4.89 -9.78
CA ASP A 86 18.48 5.31 -11.17
C ASP A 86 17.04 5.24 -11.75
N GLY A 87 16.06 4.76 -10.95
CA GLY A 87 14.66 4.62 -11.34
C GLY A 87 14.31 3.33 -12.06
N TYR A 88 15.28 2.48 -12.40
CA TYR A 88 15.01 1.21 -13.11
C TYR A 88 14.56 0.07 -12.19
N THR A 89 14.62 0.28 -10.88
CA THR A 89 14.03 -0.63 -9.89
C THR A 89 13.11 0.16 -8.99
N VAL A 90 11.83 -0.18 -9.00
CA VAL A 90 10.81 0.35 -8.10
C VAL A 90 10.17 -0.79 -7.31
N LEU A 91 9.67 -0.49 -6.13
CA LEU A 91 9.02 -1.45 -5.23
C LEU A 91 7.54 -1.12 -5.13
N VAL A 92 6.68 -2.12 -5.28
CA VAL A 92 5.30 -2.01 -4.83
C VAL A 92 5.24 -2.16 -3.32
N VAL A 93 4.53 -1.27 -2.68
CA VAL A 93 4.24 -1.34 -1.26
C VAL A 93 2.75 -1.14 -1.01
N ASN A 94 2.24 -1.69 0.09
CA ASN A 94 0.94 -1.32 0.63
C ASN A 94 1.12 -0.66 2.01
N THR A 95 0.03 -0.14 2.57
CA THR A 95 0.02 0.47 3.92
C THR A 95 0.70 -0.42 4.96
N GLY A 96 0.43 -1.73 4.96
CA GLY A 96 1.07 -2.68 5.88
C GLY A 96 2.59 -2.70 5.75
N LEU A 97 3.10 -2.85 4.52
CA LEU A 97 4.54 -2.95 4.25
C LEU A 97 5.30 -1.63 4.49
N ILE A 98 4.67 -0.48 4.25
CA ILE A 98 5.37 0.80 4.36
C ILE A 98 5.20 1.48 5.73
N ALA A 99 4.07 1.29 6.42
CA ALA A 99 3.74 2.02 7.64
C ALA A 99 3.63 1.13 8.90
N ILE A 100 3.66 -0.19 8.79
CA ILE A 100 3.46 -1.11 9.93
C ILE A 100 4.63 -2.09 10.06
N THR A 101 4.83 -2.96 9.05
CA THR A 101 5.80 -4.07 9.11
C THR A 101 7.21 -3.66 9.55
N PRO A 102 7.81 -2.55 9.06
CA PRO A 102 9.16 -2.14 9.47
C PRO A 102 9.27 -1.75 10.95
N PHE A 103 8.16 -1.33 11.54
CA PHE A 103 8.11 -0.91 12.95
C PHE A 103 7.80 -2.08 13.89
N VAL A 104 7.07 -3.09 13.43
CA VAL A 104 6.82 -4.34 14.15
C VAL A 104 8.02 -5.29 14.03
N GLN A 105 8.61 -5.41 12.84
CA GLN A 105 9.77 -6.27 12.56
C GLN A 105 11.06 -5.45 12.54
N LYS A 106 11.42 -4.85 13.67
CA LYS A 106 12.60 -3.98 13.82
C LYS A 106 13.92 -4.64 13.38
N SER A 107 14.02 -5.96 13.49
CA SER A 107 15.19 -6.75 13.02
C SER A 107 15.43 -6.66 11.52
N ALA A 108 14.43 -6.24 10.73
CA ALA A 108 14.59 -6.03 9.30
C ALA A 108 15.51 -4.84 8.97
N GLY A 109 15.67 -3.87 9.88
CA GLY A 109 16.62 -2.76 9.76
C GLY A 109 16.30 -1.78 8.61
N ILE A 110 15.07 -1.70 8.17
CA ILE A 110 14.63 -0.79 7.10
C ILE A 110 13.79 0.32 7.71
N ASP A 111 14.29 1.56 7.61
CA ASP A 111 13.50 2.75 7.85
C ASP A 111 12.89 3.21 6.51
N PRO A 112 11.57 3.09 6.32
CA PRO A 112 10.93 3.38 5.04
C PRO A 112 11.12 4.83 4.60
N GLN A 113 11.11 5.79 5.55
CA GLN A 113 11.24 7.21 5.26
C GLN A 113 12.64 7.61 4.80
N ARG A 114 13.66 6.85 5.22
CA ARG A 114 15.07 7.08 4.85
C ARG A 114 15.50 6.28 3.63
N ARG A 115 14.89 5.11 3.41
CA ARG A 115 15.34 4.19 2.37
C ARG A 115 14.56 4.32 1.07
N PHE A 116 13.38 4.97 1.09
CA PHE A 116 12.53 5.07 -0.09
C PHE A 116 12.07 6.49 -0.37
N ALA A 117 11.97 6.79 -1.67
CA ALA A 117 11.31 7.96 -2.23
C ALA A 117 9.94 7.55 -2.80
N PRO A 118 8.83 8.18 -2.40
CA PRO A 118 7.51 7.91 -2.95
C PRO A 118 7.41 8.27 -4.42
N VAL A 119 6.79 7.38 -5.23
CA VAL A 119 6.58 7.58 -6.67
C VAL A 119 5.11 7.93 -6.96
N ALA A 120 4.19 7.05 -6.60
CA ALA A 120 2.75 7.26 -6.81
C ALA A 120 1.93 6.29 -5.95
N VAL A 121 0.69 6.65 -5.61
CA VAL A 121 -0.35 5.70 -5.22
C VAL A 121 -1.03 5.18 -6.47
N LEU A 122 -1.30 3.89 -6.52
CA LEU A 122 -1.97 3.22 -7.63
C LEU A 122 -3.43 2.94 -7.33
N SER A 123 -3.70 2.39 -6.15
CA SER A 123 -5.06 2.02 -5.75
C SER A 123 -5.27 2.15 -4.26
N SER A 124 -6.54 2.19 -3.89
CA SER A 124 -7.00 2.07 -2.51
C SER A 124 -8.05 0.96 -2.40
N ALA A 125 -8.09 0.33 -1.23
CA ALA A 125 -9.12 -0.63 -0.87
C ALA A 125 -9.57 -0.36 0.58
N PRO A 126 -10.84 -0.05 0.82
CA PRO A 126 -11.32 0.23 2.16
C PRO A 126 -11.42 -1.06 2.97
N SER A 127 -11.07 -0.97 4.25
CA SER A 127 -11.43 -2.01 5.20
C SER A 127 -12.89 -1.86 5.65
N VAL A 128 -13.52 -2.97 5.97
CA VAL A 128 -14.92 -3.02 6.44
C VAL A 128 -14.96 -3.76 7.76
N LEU A 129 -15.65 -3.18 8.73
CA LEU A 129 -15.95 -3.84 9.99
C LEU A 129 -17.10 -4.82 9.77
N LEU A 130 -16.78 -6.10 9.82
CA LEU A 130 -17.68 -7.21 9.62
C LEU A 130 -17.98 -7.89 10.96
N VAL A 131 -19.23 -8.32 11.14
CA VAL A 131 -19.63 -9.11 12.29
C VAL A 131 -20.45 -10.32 11.87
N HIS A 132 -20.32 -11.41 12.66
CA HIS A 132 -21.18 -12.58 12.52
C HIS A 132 -22.61 -12.22 12.94
N PRO A 133 -23.68 -12.75 12.27
CA PRO A 133 -25.07 -12.45 12.58
C PRO A 133 -25.51 -12.77 14.02
N SER A 134 -24.80 -13.66 14.73
CA SER A 134 -25.08 -13.97 16.16
C SER A 134 -24.79 -12.79 17.10
N VAL A 135 -24.05 -11.78 16.67
CA VAL A 135 -23.89 -10.54 17.44
C VAL A 135 -25.19 -9.74 17.31
N PRO A 136 -25.90 -9.44 18.44
CA PRO A 136 -27.25 -8.88 18.41
C PRO A 136 -27.22 -7.37 18.20
N VAL A 137 -26.67 -6.91 17.08
CA VAL A 137 -26.51 -5.50 16.74
C VAL A 137 -26.97 -5.25 15.29
N ALA A 138 -27.55 -4.07 15.04
CA ALA A 138 -28.00 -3.65 13.73
C ALA A 138 -27.04 -2.65 13.05
N ASP A 139 -26.29 -1.88 13.82
CA ASP A 139 -25.41 -0.82 13.33
C ASP A 139 -24.13 -0.68 14.19
N LEU A 140 -23.25 0.24 13.79
CA LEU A 140 -21.99 0.47 14.47
C LEU A 140 -22.17 1.03 15.89
N ARG A 141 -23.17 1.89 16.16
CA ARG A 141 -23.40 2.45 17.50
C ARG A 141 -23.81 1.34 18.48
N GLN A 142 -24.76 0.50 18.09
CA GLN A 142 -25.16 -0.67 18.87
C GLN A 142 -24.00 -1.64 19.10
N PHE A 143 -23.15 -1.83 18.09
CA PHE A 143 -21.94 -2.64 18.24
C PHE A 143 -20.99 -2.08 19.28
N LEU A 144 -20.74 -0.79 19.28
CA LEU A 144 -19.86 -0.14 20.26
C LEU A 144 -20.45 -0.28 21.70
N ASP A 145 -21.75 -0.07 21.85
CA ASP A 145 -22.41 -0.24 23.15
C ASP A 145 -22.34 -1.69 23.64
N TYR A 146 -22.57 -2.65 22.72
CA TYR A 146 -22.45 -4.08 23.04
C TYR A 146 -21.01 -4.46 23.41
N ALA A 147 -20.02 -3.99 22.67
CA ALA A 147 -18.62 -4.27 22.93
C ALA A 147 -18.13 -3.66 24.26
N LYS A 148 -18.59 -2.45 24.61
CA LYS A 148 -18.32 -1.80 25.90
C LYS A 148 -18.96 -2.55 27.07
N ALA A 149 -20.15 -3.12 26.88
CA ALA A 149 -20.83 -3.92 27.89
C ALA A 149 -20.21 -5.34 28.05
N ASN A 150 -19.42 -5.80 27.08
CA ASN A 150 -18.82 -7.12 27.04
C ASN A 150 -17.29 -7.06 26.81
N PRO A 151 -16.50 -6.38 27.65
CA PRO A 151 -15.07 -6.20 27.43
C PRO A 151 -14.34 -7.56 27.42
N GLY A 152 -13.56 -7.81 26.35
CA GLY A 152 -12.78 -9.03 26.19
C GLY A 152 -13.59 -10.31 25.90
N LYS A 153 -14.89 -10.19 25.56
CA LYS A 153 -15.73 -11.35 25.17
C LYS A 153 -15.91 -11.51 23.67
N LEU A 154 -15.57 -10.50 22.88
CA LEU A 154 -15.61 -10.58 21.43
C LEU A 154 -14.23 -10.98 20.90
N GLU A 155 -14.18 -12.07 20.14
CA GLU A 155 -12.99 -12.45 19.39
C GLU A 155 -13.03 -11.83 17.99
N TYR A 156 -11.86 -11.36 17.51
CA TYR A 156 -11.69 -10.89 16.15
C TYR A 156 -10.59 -11.65 15.41
N ALA A 157 -10.83 -11.95 14.13
CA ALA A 157 -9.89 -12.68 13.29
C ALA A 157 -8.79 -11.77 12.74
N VAL A 158 -7.53 -12.24 12.82
CA VAL A 158 -6.35 -11.56 12.20
C VAL A 158 -5.46 -12.54 11.45
N VAL A 159 -4.76 -12.06 10.43
CA VAL A 159 -3.73 -12.82 9.72
C VAL A 159 -2.37 -12.54 10.37
N GLY A 160 -2.14 -13.14 11.54
CA GLY A 160 -0.90 -12.96 12.31
C GLY A 160 -0.87 -11.67 13.17
N LYS A 161 -0.13 -11.75 14.26
CA LYS A 161 0.12 -10.61 15.17
C LYS A 161 0.94 -9.52 14.45
N GLY A 162 0.52 -8.25 14.57
CA GLY A 162 1.20 -7.12 13.94
C GLY A 162 0.96 -7.00 12.42
N ALA A 163 0.10 -7.83 11.83
CA ALA A 163 -0.37 -7.61 10.47
C ALA A 163 -1.31 -6.39 10.39
N TYR A 164 -1.53 -5.86 9.18
CA TYR A 164 -2.37 -4.67 8.99
C TYR A 164 -3.74 -4.78 9.69
N GLY A 165 -4.45 -5.90 9.54
CA GLY A 165 -5.77 -6.10 10.15
C GLY A 165 -5.75 -6.07 11.68
N ASP A 166 -4.67 -6.56 12.28
CA ASP A 166 -4.47 -6.53 13.74
C ASP A 166 -4.23 -5.10 14.23
N VAL A 167 -3.30 -4.40 13.60
CA VAL A 167 -2.98 -2.99 13.94
C VAL A 167 -4.17 -2.06 13.68
N ALA A 168 -4.89 -2.25 12.57
CA ALA A 168 -6.08 -1.46 12.26
C ALA A 168 -7.22 -1.74 13.27
N THR A 169 -7.40 -2.99 13.70
CA THR A 169 -8.39 -3.34 14.74
C THR A 169 -7.98 -2.81 16.11
N SER A 170 -6.69 -2.85 16.45
CA SER A 170 -6.17 -2.24 17.68
C SER A 170 -6.42 -0.72 17.68
N LEU A 171 -6.16 -0.03 16.56
CA LEU A 171 -6.48 1.40 16.41
C LEU A 171 -7.99 1.65 16.60
N PHE A 172 -8.85 0.82 15.99
CA PHE A 172 -10.31 0.90 16.16
C PHE A 172 -10.69 0.74 17.63
N GLN A 173 -10.20 -0.29 18.30
CA GLN A 173 -10.47 -0.55 19.72
C GLN A 173 -10.10 0.65 20.60
N LYS A 174 -8.93 1.21 20.37
CA LYS A 174 -8.43 2.37 21.11
C LYS A 174 -9.31 3.61 20.94
N GLN A 175 -9.67 3.95 19.70
CA GLN A 175 -10.53 5.10 19.44
C GLN A 175 -11.97 4.89 19.93
N ALA A 176 -12.47 3.68 19.86
CA ALA A 176 -13.81 3.30 20.31
C ALA A 176 -13.93 3.10 21.83
N GLY A 177 -12.81 2.93 22.55
CA GLY A 177 -12.81 2.58 23.97
C GLY A 177 -13.41 1.20 24.23
N VAL A 178 -13.15 0.21 23.34
CA VAL A 178 -13.63 -1.17 23.46
C VAL A 178 -12.45 -2.13 23.57
N ARG A 179 -12.69 -3.35 24.09
CA ARG A 179 -11.69 -4.40 24.20
C ARG A 179 -12.20 -5.68 23.57
N MET A 180 -11.47 -6.19 22.57
CA MET A 180 -11.72 -7.46 21.90
C MET A 180 -10.44 -8.31 21.90
N LEU A 181 -10.54 -9.61 21.67
CA LEU A 181 -9.41 -10.55 21.72
C LEU A 181 -8.99 -10.98 20.30
N PRO A 182 -7.70 -10.86 19.93
CA PRO A 182 -7.22 -11.31 18.63
C PRO A 182 -7.13 -12.84 18.57
N VAL A 183 -7.61 -13.42 17.48
CA VAL A 183 -7.43 -14.83 17.14
C VAL A 183 -6.64 -14.90 15.82
N PRO A 184 -5.38 -15.37 15.86
CA PRO A 184 -4.52 -15.40 14.68
C PRO A 184 -4.78 -16.62 13.80
N TYR A 185 -4.80 -16.41 12.48
CA TYR A 185 -4.94 -17.44 11.44
C TYR A 185 -3.81 -17.32 10.41
N GLN A 186 -3.60 -18.36 9.60
CA GLN A 186 -2.53 -18.41 8.61
C GLN A 186 -2.82 -17.60 7.32
N GLY A 187 -4.07 -17.12 7.13
CA GLY A 187 -4.44 -16.37 5.93
C GLY A 187 -5.92 -16.00 5.86
N ASN A 188 -6.27 -15.16 4.88
CA ASN A 188 -7.61 -14.59 4.72
C ASN A 188 -8.72 -15.65 4.53
N ALA A 189 -8.43 -16.78 3.88
CA ALA A 189 -9.42 -17.84 3.72
C ALA A 189 -9.87 -18.41 5.07
N GLN A 190 -8.93 -18.61 5.99
CA GLN A 190 -9.23 -19.13 7.34
C GLN A 190 -9.95 -18.08 8.20
N THR A 191 -9.54 -16.81 8.17
CA THR A 191 -10.23 -15.74 8.89
C THR A 191 -11.68 -15.58 8.43
N THR A 192 -11.91 -15.69 7.11
CA THR A 192 -13.26 -15.64 6.53
C THR A 192 -14.10 -16.85 6.98
N ALA A 193 -13.53 -18.07 6.95
CA ALA A 193 -14.22 -19.27 7.41
C ALA A 193 -14.59 -19.19 8.90
N ALA A 194 -13.68 -18.72 9.74
CA ALA A 194 -13.91 -18.53 11.18
C ALA A 194 -15.01 -17.50 11.46
N LEU A 195 -15.06 -16.39 10.70
CA LEU A 195 -16.16 -15.43 10.81
C LEU A 195 -17.50 -16.03 10.35
N LEU A 196 -17.52 -16.79 9.26
CA LEU A 196 -18.73 -17.42 8.71
C LEU A 196 -19.29 -18.52 9.61
N SER A 197 -18.43 -19.26 10.32
CA SER A 197 -18.85 -20.27 11.29
C SER A 197 -19.26 -19.68 12.64
N GLY A 198 -18.93 -18.41 12.89
CA GLY A 198 -19.14 -17.76 14.17
C GLY A 198 -18.14 -18.21 15.25
N GLU A 199 -17.05 -18.84 14.88
CA GLU A 199 -15.91 -19.11 15.77
C GLU A 199 -15.33 -17.79 16.29
N VAL A 200 -15.12 -16.81 15.39
CA VAL A 200 -14.88 -15.40 15.76
C VAL A 200 -16.09 -14.54 15.43
N LYS A 201 -16.26 -13.45 16.16
CA LYS A 201 -17.44 -12.58 16.01
C LYS A 201 -17.20 -11.36 15.15
N VAL A 202 -15.95 -10.94 14.98
CA VAL A 202 -15.58 -9.67 14.38
C VAL A 202 -14.41 -9.86 13.40
N GLN A 203 -14.39 -9.09 12.34
CA GLN A 203 -13.23 -8.95 11.45
C GLN A 203 -13.20 -7.54 10.84
N LEU A 204 -12.06 -6.86 10.90
CA LEU A 204 -11.81 -5.63 10.13
C LEU A 204 -10.88 -5.99 8.98
N THR A 205 -11.40 -6.00 7.76
CA THR A 205 -10.68 -6.51 6.58
C THR A 205 -11.15 -5.85 5.28
N ILE A 206 -10.34 -5.98 4.23
CA ILE A 206 -10.74 -5.59 2.87
C ILE A 206 -11.73 -6.62 2.33
N LEU A 207 -12.82 -6.14 1.73
CA LEU A 207 -13.76 -7.02 1.03
C LEU A 207 -13.13 -7.51 -0.27
N SER A 208 -13.03 -8.82 -0.41
CA SER A 208 -12.51 -9.45 -1.62
C SER A 208 -13.24 -10.75 -1.94
N GLY A 209 -13.30 -11.09 -3.23
CA GLY A 209 -13.88 -12.34 -3.69
C GLY A 209 -15.32 -12.58 -3.19
N PRO A 210 -15.62 -13.75 -2.62
CA PRO A 210 -16.97 -14.17 -2.26
C PRO A 210 -17.57 -13.41 -1.05
N MET A 211 -16.80 -12.55 -0.35
CA MET A 211 -17.32 -11.84 0.84
C MET A 211 -18.50 -10.92 0.52
N ASN A 212 -18.54 -10.34 -0.69
CA ASN A 212 -19.70 -9.56 -1.16
C ASN A 212 -20.98 -10.40 -1.23
N ASP A 213 -20.86 -11.66 -1.63
CA ASP A 213 -22.02 -12.57 -1.67
C ASP A 213 -22.47 -12.99 -0.27
N TYR A 214 -21.53 -13.17 0.67
CA TYR A 214 -21.87 -13.43 2.08
C TYR A 214 -22.59 -12.26 2.74
N LEU A 215 -22.22 -11.02 2.39
CA LEU A 215 -22.96 -9.82 2.82
C LEU A 215 -24.38 -9.80 2.24
N LYS A 216 -24.53 -10.00 0.93
CA LYS A 216 -25.85 -10.01 0.25
C LYS A 216 -26.78 -11.09 0.81
N ASN A 217 -26.22 -12.25 1.14
CA ASN A 217 -26.97 -13.39 1.67
C ASN A 217 -27.15 -13.35 3.21
N GLY A 218 -26.73 -12.28 3.87
CA GLY A 218 -26.87 -12.09 5.33
C GLY A 218 -26.02 -13.02 6.19
N ARG A 219 -25.05 -13.73 5.60
CA ARG A 219 -24.14 -14.61 6.34
C ARG A 219 -23.12 -13.86 7.20
N ILE A 220 -22.85 -12.61 6.85
CA ILE A 220 -22.10 -11.63 7.63
C ILE A 220 -22.79 -10.28 7.53
N LYS A 221 -22.56 -9.41 8.51
CA LYS A 221 -23.06 -8.02 8.50
C LYS A 221 -21.90 -7.07 8.38
N ALA A 222 -22.02 -6.01 7.56
CA ALA A 222 -21.09 -4.89 7.53
C ALA A 222 -21.65 -3.75 8.37
N LEU A 223 -20.92 -3.32 9.37
CA LEU A 223 -21.34 -2.26 10.30
C LEU A 223 -20.75 -0.89 9.97
N GLY A 224 -19.64 -0.86 9.24
CA GLY A 224 -19.01 0.38 8.85
C GLY A 224 -17.83 0.17 7.90
N VAL A 225 -17.59 1.13 7.03
CA VAL A 225 -16.42 1.18 6.15
C VAL A 225 -15.37 2.12 6.74
N ALA A 226 -14.11 1.71 6.73
CA ALA A 226 -13.01 2.42 7.36
C ALA A 226 -12.44 3.54 6.46
N THR A 227 -13.33 4.41 5.97
CA THR A 227 -13.02 5.55 5.11
C THR A 227 -13.55 6.84 5.76
N ALA A 228 -12.98 7.97 5.37
CA ALA A 228 -13.45 9.29 5.82
C ALA A 228 -14.84 9.66 5.29
N GLY A 229 -15.31 8.99 4.23
CA GLY A 229 -16.62 9.19 3.61
C GLY A 229 -17.15 7.91 2.97
N PRO A 230 -18.34 7.92 2.34
CA PRO A 230 -18.92 6.76 1.69
C PRO A 230 -17.99 6.16 0.64
N SER A 231 -17.97 4.82 0.51
CA SER A 231 -17.18 4.10 -0.48
C SER A 231 -18.08 3.52 -1.58
N ALA A 232 -17.71 3.75 -2.84
CA ALA A 232 -18.38 3.15 -3.99
C ALA A 232 -18.13 1.64 -4.14
N LEU A 233 -17.13 1.09 -3.41
CA LEU A 233 -16.85 -0.36 -3.35
C LEU A 233 -17.79 -1.08 -2.39
N VAL A 234 -18.35 -0.35 -1.40
CA VAL A 234 -19.23 -0.92 -0.37
C VAL A 234 -20.48 -0.02 -0.24
N PRO A 235 -21.33 0.04 -1.27
CA PRO A 235 -22.49 0.91 -1.27
C PRO A 235 -23.45 0.54 -0.12
N GLY A 236 -23.98 1.57 0.55
CA GLY A 236 -24.94 1.39 1.65
C GLY A 236 -24.31 1.10 3.02
N VAL A 237 -23.00 0.90 3.11
CA VAL A 237 -22.30 0.77 4.40
C VAL A 237 -21.79 2.15 4.83
N PRO A 238 -22.20 2.65 6.02
CA PRO A 238 -21.81 3.98 6.48
C PRO A 238 -20.31 4.04 6.85
N PRO A 239 -19.66 5.21 6.75
CA PRO A 239 -18.30 5.39 7.25
C PRO A 239 -18.21 5.15 8.75
N ILE A 240 -17.15 4.48 9.21
CA ILE A 240 -16.84 4.38 10.64
C ILE A 240 -16.59 5.80 11.22
N ALA A 241 -16.06 6.69 10.40
CA ALA A 241 -15.80 8.09 10.75
C ALA A 241 -17.04 8.88 11.18
N ASP A 242 -18.26 8.46 10.77
CA ASP A 242 -19.52 9.08 11.22
C ASP A 242 -19.78 8.86 12.72
N VAL A 243 -19.16 7.85 13.31
CA VAL A 243 -19.30 7.50 14.74
C VAL A 243 -17.98 7.68 15.48
N LEU A 244 -16.85 7.43 14.84
CA LEU A 244 -15.50 7.64 15.36
C LEU A 244 -14.77 8.66 14.47
N PRO A 245 -14.91 9.98 14.75
CA PRO A 245 -14.31 11.01 13.92
C PRO A 245 -12.81 10.84 13.74
N GLY A 246 -12.35 10.92 12.47
CA GLY A 246 -10.95 10.76 12.11
C GLY A 246 -10.47 9.31 11.96
N PHE A 247 -11.33 8.32 12.15
CA PHE A 247 -10.97 6.94 11.85
C PHE A 247 -10.82 6.73 10.33
N ASP A 248 -9.63 6.33 9.92
CA ASP A 248 -9.27 6.02 8.51
C ASP A 248 -8.32 4.82 8.50
N ALA A 249 -8.81 3.68 8.03
CA ALA A 249 -8.04 2.46 7.86
C ALA A 249 -8.25 1.91 6.43
N VAL A 250 -7.82 2.70 5.46
CA VAL A 250 -7.79 2.35 4.03
C VAL A 250 -6.44 1.75 3.69
N VAL A 251 -6.42 0.64 2.97
CA VAL A 251 -5.18 0.09 2.42
C VAL A 251 -4.88 0.77 1.09
N TYR A 252 -3.77 1.46 1.02
CA TYR A 252 -3.23 2.01 -0.21
C TYR A 252 -2.15 1.09 -0.76
N THR A 253 -2.17 0.91 -2.08
CA THR A 253 -1.09 0.27 -2.82
C THR A 253 -0.41 1.33 -3.67
N GLY A 254 0.89 1.47 -3.53
CA GLY A 254 1.68 2.47 -4.25
C GLY A 254 3.05 1.95 -4.64
N LEU A 255 3.81 2.83 -5.27
CA LEU A 255 5.17 2.60 -5.72
C LEU A 255 6.14 3.50 -4.96
N VAL A 256 7.26 2.93 -4.58
CA VAL A 256 8.41 3.65 -4.05
C VAL A 256 9.68 3.27 -4.80
N ALA A 257 10.65 4.16 -4.85
CA ALA A 257 11.98 3.93 -5.42
C ALA A 257 13.06 4.10 -4.34
N PRO A 258 14.32 3.71 -4.57
CA PRO A 258 15.43 4.03 -3.66
C PRO A 258 15.49 5.53 -3.33
N ALA A 259 15.77 5.89 -2.08
CA ALA A 259 15.62 7.27 -1.57
C ALA A 259 16.38 8.35 -2.36
N ARG A 260 17.50 7.99 -3.02
CA ARG A 260 18.32 8.94 -3.79
C ARG A 260 17.99 8.98 -5.28
N THR A 261 16.86 8.41 -5.70
CA THR A 261 16.40 8.49 -7.10
C THR A 261 16.12 9.95 -7.47
N PRO A 262 16.62 10.45 -8.59
CA PRO A 262 16.45 11.84 -8.99
C PRO A 262 14.97 12.23 -9.10
N PRO A 263 14.56 13.44 -8.66
CA PRO A 263 13.17 13.89 -8.71
C PRO A 263 12.53 13.80 -10.11
N ALA A 264 13.24 14.20 -11.15
CA ALA A 264 12.72 14.12 -12.53
C ALA A 264 12.41 12.67 -12.98
N VAL A 265 13.15 11.68 -12.44
CA VAL A 265 12.89 10.25 -12.70
C VAL A 265 11.65 9.80 -11.95
N LEU A 266 11.51 10.21 -10.66
CA LEU A 266 10.32 9.93 -9.86
C LEU A 266 9.05 10.52 -10.50
N ASP A 267 9.12 11.77 -10.96
CA ASP A 267 8.00 12.46 -11.61
C ASP A 267 7.59 11.76 -12.91
N LYS A 268 8.58 11.35 -13.73
CA LYS A 268 8.30 10.62 -14.97
C LYS A 268 7.64 9.27 -14.72
N LEU A 269 8.14 8.52 -13.75
CA LEU A 269 7.51 7.26 -13.30
C LEU A 269 6.10 7.51 -12.79
N GLY A 270 5.94 8.44 -11.83
CA GLY A 270 4.64 8.78 -11.25
C GLY A 270 3.62 9.20 -12.31
N HIS A 271 4.01 10.05 -13.27
CA HIS A 271 3.16 10.49 -14.38
C HIS A 271 2.70 9.31 -15.25
N ALA A 272 3.60 8.39 -15.59
CA ALA A 272 3.25 7.23 -16.41
C ALA A 272 2.15 6.36 -15.74
N PHE A 273 2.26 6.10 -14.45
CA PHE A 273 1.27 5.34 -13.70
C PHE A 273 -0.05 6.10 -13.49
N THR A 274 0.01 7.37 -13.09
CA THR A 274 -1.21 8.17 -12.87
C THR A 274 -1.98 8.40 -14.16
N THR A 275 -1.29 8.56 -15.30
CA THR A 275 -1.91 8.64 -16.62
C THR A 275 -2.61 7.32 -16.99
N ALA A 276 -1.95 6.19 -16.81
CA ALA A 276 -2.58 4.89 -17.07
C ALA A 276 -3.84 4.68 -16.21
N LEU A 277 -3.81 5.10 -14.94
CA LEU A 277 -4.95 5.02 -14.02
C LEU A 277 -6.10 6.00 -14.35
N SER A 278 -5.91 6.90 -15.32
CA SER A 278 -6.98 7.78 -15.81
C SER A 278 -7.93 7.08 -16.79
N ASP A 279 -7.52 5.92 -17.35
CA ASP A 279 -8.33 5.14 -18.28
C ASP A 279 -9.58 4.58 -17.58
N PRO A 280 -10.81 4.93 -18.06
CA PRO A 280 -12.04 4.42 -17.48
C PRO A 280 -12.18 2.89 -17.54
N ALA A 281 -11.62 2.23 -18.56
CA ALA A 281 -11.67 0.78 -18.70
C ALA A 281 -10.81 0.11 -17.62
N LEU A 282 -9.60 0.63 -17.36
CA LEU A 282 -8.74 0.20 -16.26
C LEU A 282 -9.39 0.41 -14.90
N ARG A 283 -10.00 1.57 -14.66
CA ARG A 283 -10.73 1.85 -13.41
C ARG A 283 -11.87 0.87 -13.19
N LYS A 284 -12.62 0.50 -14.24
CA LYS A 284 -13.68 -0.50 -14.15
C LYS A 284 -13.14 -1.88 -13.76
N GLN A 285 -11.99 -2.28 -14.32
CA GLN A 285 -11.34 -3.56 -13.99
C GLN A 285 -10.84 -3.57 -12.55
N LEU A 286 -10.20 -2.49 -12.08
CA LEU A 286 -9.78 -2.34 -10.69
C LEU A 286 -10.95 -2.44 -9.73
N LYS A 287 -12.08 -1.78 -10.05
CA LYS A 287 -13.30 -1.86 -9.24
C LYS A 287 -13.85 -3.29 -9.15
N ALA A 288 -13.81 -4.05 -10.24
CA ALA A 288 -14.20 -5.46 -10.25
C ALA A 288 -13.29 -6.34 -9.37
N MET A 289 -12.03 -5.91 -9.15
CA MET A 289 -11.06 -6.55 -8.24
C MET A 289 -11.20 -6.08 -6.78
N GLY A 290 -12.16 -5.21 -6.45
CA GLY A 290 -12.35 -4.65 -5.11
C GLY A 290 -11.41 -3.50 -4.77
N MET A 291 -10.86 -2.83 -5.79
CA MET A 291 -9.95 -1.68 -5.62
C MET A 291 -10.49 -0.45 -6.35
N GLU A 292 -10.24 0.72 -5.79
CA GLU A 292 -10.43 1.99 -6.48
C GLU A 292 -9.09 2.51 -6.99
N ALA A 293 -9.06 3.01 -8.24
CA ALA A 293 -7.93 3.80 -8.71
C ALA A 293 -7.85 5.08 -7.86
N ALA A 294 -6.75 5.26 -7.16
CA ALA A 294 -6.53 6.39 -6.26
C ALA A 294 -5.21 7.10 -6.59
N PRO A 295 -5.06 7.66 -7.82
CA PRO A 295 -3.79 8.22 -8.25
C PRO A 295 -3.41 9.42 -7.38
N LEU A 296 -2.31 9.30 -6.65
CA LEU A 296 -1.62 10.39 -5.99
C LEU A 296 -0.21 10.46 -6.52
N ASP A 297 0.29 11.68 -6.72
CA ASP A 297 1.70 11.90 -7.04
C ASP A 297 2.63 11.57 -5.88
N GLY A 298 3.94 11.56 -6.12
CA GLY A 298 4.94 11.21 -5.11
C GLY A 298 4.91 12.12 -3.88
N LYS A 299 4.61 13.42 -4.04
CA LYS A 299 4.54 14.39 -2.94
C LYS A 299 3.34 14.11 -2.03
N ALA A 300 2.15 13.94 -2.61
CA ALA A 300 0.94 13.61 -1.88
C ALA A 300 1.05 12.23 -1.20
N TYR A 301 1.68 11.27 -1.89
CA TYR A 301 1.94 9.95 -1.33
C TYR A 301 2.92 9.99 -0.15
N GLY A 302 4.01 10.78 -0.25
CA GLY A 302 4.94 10.98 0.87
C GLY A 302 4.25 11.54 2.12
N ALA A 303 3.40 12.57 1.95
CA ALA A 303 2.60 13.11 3.04
C ALA A 303 1.64 12.05 3.64
N ARG A 304 1.08 11.18 2.79
CA ARG A 304 0.23 10.06 3.23
C ARG A 304 1.00 9.06 4.08
N ILE A 305 2.18 8.61 3.63
CA ILE A 305 3.05 7.68 4.38
C ILE A 305 3.36 8.21 5.78
N VAL A 306 3.73 9.49 5.89
CA VAL A 306 4.02 10.12 7.19
C VAL A 306 2.80 10.08 8.10
N ARG A 307 1.60 10.40 7.58
CA ARG A 307 0.35 10.34 8.36
C ARG A 307 0.02 8.93 8.81
N GLU A 308 0.16 7.93 7.96
CA GLU A 308 -0.11 6.52 8.28
C GLU A 308 0.83 6.00 9.36
N ILE A 309 2.13 6.26 9.23
CA ILE A 309 3.12 5.91 10.28
C ILE A 309 2.71 6.52 11.62
N GLY A 310 2.35 7.82 11.64
CA GLY A 310 1.91 8.49 12.86
C GLY A 310 0.61 7.93 13.42
N ALA A 311 -0.36 7.62 12.57
CA ALA A 311 -1.66 7.07 12.98
C ALA A 311 -1.55 5.65 13.57
N PHE A 312 -0.69 4.80 13.01
CA PHE A 312 -0.51 3.43 13.49
C PHE A 312 0.49 3.29 14.64
N ALA A 313 1.38 4.27 14.86
CA ALA A 313 2.41 4.20 15.90
C ALA A 313 1.87 3.88 17.31
N PRO A 314 0.73 4.44 17.79
CA PRO A 314 0.20 4.09 19.11
C PRO A 314 -0.26 2.63 19.22
N ALA A 315 -0.89 2.08 18.15
CA ALA A 315 -1.34 0.70 18.12
C ALA A 315 -0.16 -0.28 18.02
N ILE A 316 0.87 0.06 17.24
CA ILE A 316 2.10 -0.74 17.13
C ILE A 316 2.78 -0.84 18.50
N LYS A 317 2.87 0.27 19.24
CA LYS A 317 3.49 0.29 20.57
C LYS A 317 2.77 -0.61 21.58
N GLU A 318 1.44 -0.68 21.52
CA GLU A 318 0.65 -1.58 22.38
C GLU A 318 0.95 -3.07 22.11
N LEU A 319 1.05 -3.44 20.83
CA LEU A 319 1.37 -4.81 20.42
C LEU A 319 2.77 -5.27 20.84
N GLU A 320 3.69 -4.35 21.13
CA GLU A 320 5.04 -4.65 21.64
C GLU A 320 5.03 -4.95 23.15
N THR A 321 4.02 -4.50 23.88
CA THR A 321 3.92 -4.62 25.34
C THR A 321 3.06 -5.82 25.79
N GLU A 322 2.32 -6.41 24.89
CA GLU A 322 1.55 -7.65 25.08
C GLU A 322 2.33 -8.90 24.61
#